data_7045e3c1e4f5e2c2bbc992dc4911cae6
#
_entry.id   7045e3c1e4f5e2c2bbc992dc4911cae6
#
_cell.length_a   1.000
_cell.length_b   1.000
_cell.length_c   1.000
_cell.angle_alpha   90.00
_cell.angle_beta   90.00
_cell.angle_gamma   90.00
#
_symmetry.space_group_name_H-M   'P 1'
#
loop_
_entity.id
_entity.type
_entity.pdbx_description
1 polymer ?
#
loop_
_entity_poly.entity_id
_entity_poly.type
_entity_poly.pdbx_seq_one_letter_code
_entity_poly.pdbx_strand_id
1 'polypeptide(L)'
;MKRIVMLGMIFMLALVSTSFAEITLKGKVTDAKSGKALIGANVRLVGTSIGIATNNKGEFILENIPDGTYTLRASYSGYEVASIKVNSNKNDILFRLTATPVNLNQVVVTGTGTHRRLKDSPVPIEVISGTDLKSAGVNSFEDALLLLNPSFNIRPTVMGSYFTLNGMSNKYILILVDGKKVAGDVSNNTDLSRIDMSRVKRIEILKGAASALYGSDAIAGVINIITEQPKDPISVQSKTRFGGESSFSQNASVDLHFGKFTSSTSYQRRQMGGWQLSPYEIDGDTAILTRREASSKFHSNIVNQRFTYAPVKSLSLYAQGGYFDREVNRPVQEKKDDGGYTYDLTYMDYNIGVGGRYQLNSTDYIALDLYMDNYEYNKLYTVAQVSKKDTTFRVGDEELT
;
A
#
# COMPACT_ATOMS: atom_id res chain seq x y z
N MET A 1 61.41 16.40 -18.67
CA MET A 1 60.92 16.82 -17.33
C MET A 1 59.43 17.12 -17.29
N LYS A 2 58.82 17.95 -18.15
CA LYS A 2 57.37 18.26 -18.11
C LYS A 2 56.44 17.02 -18.23
N ARG A 3 56.79 16.00 -19.03
CA ARG A 3 55.97 14.76 -19.17
C ARG A 3 56.01 13.84 -17.95
N ILE A 4 57.12 13.80 -17.21
CA ILE A 4 57.27 12.98 -15.99
C ILE A 4 56.52 13.64 -14.84
N VAL A 5 56.50 14.98 -14.75
CA VAL A 5 55.72 15.70 -13.74
C VAL A 5 54.22 15.53 -13.97
N MET A 6 53.78 15.53 -15.24
CA MET A 6 52.38 15.32 -15.59
C MET A 6 51.90 13.87 -15.31
N LEU A 7 52.75 12.85 -15.54
CA LEU A 7 52.48 11.47 -15.16
C LEU A 7 52.41 11.28 -13.63
N GLY A 8 53.33 11.95 -12.90
CA GLY A 8 53.30 11.92 -11.43
C GLY A 8 52.06 12.59 -10.84
N MET A 9 51.57 13.67 -11.47
CA MET A 9 50.35 14.36 -11.05
C MET A 9 49.07 13.55 -11.35
N ILE A 10 49.04 12.80 -12.47
CA ILE A 10 47.97 11.89 -12.82
C ILE A 10 47.96 10.67 -11.87
N PHE A 11 49.12 10.15 -11.49
CA PHE A 11 49.25 9.04 -10.55
C PHE A 11 48.85 9.43 -9.11
N MET A 12 49.10 10.69 -8.72
CA MET A 12 48.69 11.24 -7.42
C MET A 12 47.18 11.50 -7.33
N LEU A 13 46.50 11.84 -8.46
CA LEU A 13 45.04 11.93 -8.51
C LEU A 13 44.34 10.59 -8.47
N ALA A 14 44.98 9.50 -8.88
CA ALA A 14 44.39 8.15 -8.88
C ALA A 14 44.41 7.48 -7.48
N LEU A 15 45.04 8.08 -6.48
CA LEU A 15 45.13 7.57 -5.12
C LEU A 15 44.10 8.17 -4.15
N VAL A 16 43.18 9.02 -4.62
CA VAL A 16 42.05 9.45 -3.81
C VAL A 16 40.98 8.32 -3.85
N SER A 17 41.30 7.19 -3.24
CA SER A 17 40.29 6.24 -2.85
C SER A 17 39.41 6.93 -1.81
N THR A 18 38.22 7.37 -2.20
CA THR A 18 37.19 7.80 -1.25
C THR A 18 36.79 6.58 -0.45
N SER A 19 37.46 6.36 0.66
CA SER A 19 37.00 5.43 1.67
C SER A 19 35.72 6.03 2.26
N PHE A 20 34.56 5.58 1.78
CA PHE A 20 33.32 5.87 2.48
C PHE A 20 33.38 5.13 3.81
N ALA A 21 33.39 5.88 4.91
CA ALA A 21 33.25 5.27 6.23
C ALA A 21 31.85 4.62 6.27
N GLU A 22 31.82 3.32 6.52
CA GLU A 22 30.57 2.56 6.67
C GLU A 22 30.22 2.47 8.15
N ILE A 23 28.93 2.70 8.45
CA ILE A 23 28.39 2.61 9.80
C ILE A 23 27.81 1.21 9.99
N THR A 24 28.12 0.61 11.13
CA THR A 24 27.48 -0.63 11.59
C THR A 24 26.66 -0.32 12.83
N LEU A 25 25.39 -0.75 12.84
CA LEU A 25 24.47 -0.60 13.96
C LEU A 25 24.07 -1.99 14.45
N LYS A 26 24.31 -2.25 15.75
CA LYS A 26 23.94 -3.50 16.41
C LYS A 26 23.06 -3.20 17.61
N GLY A 27 22.13 -4.09 17.86
CA GLY A 27 21.26 -3.89 19.02
C GLY A 27 20.26 -5.01 19.24
N LYS A 28 19.34 -4.74 20.13
CA LYS A 28 18.31 -5.68 20.55
C LYS A 28 16.96 -4.99 20.68
N VAL A 29 15.90 -5.73 20.37
CA VAL A 29 14.50 -5.29 20.55
C VAL A 29 13.85 -6.19 21.59
N THR A 30 13.27 -5.58 22.62
CA THR A 30 12.64 -6.29 23.75
C THR A 30 11.30 -5.65 24.10
N ASP A 31 10.44 -6.43 24.73
CA ASP A 31 9.23 -5.94 25.39
C ASP A 31 9.61 -5.09 26.60
N ALA A 32 9.07 -3.90 26.71
CA ALA A 32 9.41 -2.93 27.77
C ALA A 32 9.03 -3.41 29.16
N LYS A 33 7.99 -4.23 29.32
CA LYS A 33 7.46 -4.68 30.60
C LYS A 33 8.09 -6.01 31.05
N SER A 34 8.16 -6.98 30.14
CA SER A 34 8.65 -8.33 30.47
C SER A 34 10.15 -8.53 30.20
N GLY A 35 10.79 -7.63 29.43
CA GLY A 35 12.16 -7.79 28.96
C GLY A 35 12.37 -8.90 27.93
N LYS A 36 11.30 -9.58 27.51
CA LYS A 36 11.35 -10.69 26.57
C LYS A 36 11.80 -10.21 25.19
N ALA A 37 12.66 -10.97 24.53
CA ALA A 37 13.10 -10.69 23.18
C ALA A 37 11.93 -10.70 22.19
N LEU A 38 11.86 -9.70 21.31
CA LEU A 38 10.87 -9.62 20.23
C LEU A 38 11.50 -10.15 18.94
N ILE A 39 11.15 -11.39 18.60
CA ILE A 39 11.65 -12.11 17.43
C ILE A 39 10.90 -11.64 16.17
N GLY A 40 11.63 -11.31 15.09
CA GLY A 40 11.01 -10.81 13.87
C GLY A 40 10.55 -9.36 13.94
N ALA A 41 10.98 -8.59 14.95
CA ALA A 41 10.75 -7.15 14.97
C ALA A 41 11.50 -6.48 13.83
N ASN A 42 10.83 -5.60 13.10
CA ASN A 42 11.42 -4.89 11.96
C ASN A 42 12.21 -3.68 12.46
N VAL A 43 13.50 -3.63 12.11
CA VAL A 43 14.39 -2.51 12.40
C VAL A 43 14.89 -1.92 11.09
N ARG A 44 14.62 -0.62 10.85
CA ARG A 44 14.97 0.03 9.57
C ARG A 44 15.44 1.48 9.75
N LEU A 45 16.24 1.94 8.80
CA LEU A 45 16.58 3.35 8.64
C LEU A 45 15.46 4.08 7.88
N VAL A 46 14.87 5.09 8.50
CA VAL A 46 13.78 5.87 7.91
C VAL A 46 14.28 6.61 6.67
N GLY A 47 13.53 6.52 5.57
CA GLY A 47 13.88 7.15 4.29
C GLY A 47 14.85 6.36 3.42
N THR A 48 15.19 5.12 3.80
CA THR A 48 16.04 4.21 3.02
C THR A 48 15.38 2.84 2.87
N SER A 49 15.97 2.00 2.00
CA SER A 49 15.60 0.56 1.88
C SER A 49 16.34 -0.33 2.89
N ILE A 50 17.22 0.24 3.75
CA ILE A 50 18.05 -0.53 4.68
C ILE A 50 17.22 -0.91 5.91
N GLY A 51 17.05 -2.20 6.14
CA GLY A 51 16.35 -2.74 7.30
C GLY A 51 16.50 -4.24 7.43
N ILE A 52 16.25 -4.77 8.62
CA ILE A 52 16.35 -6.19 8.96
C ILE A 52 15.31 -6.56 10.03
N ALA A 53 14.91 -7.82 10.05
CA ALA A 53 14.14 -8.40 11.15
C ALA A 53 15.07 -8.95 12.23
N THR A 54 14.68 -8.84 13.49
CA THR A 54 15.43 -9.37 14.62
C THR A 54 15.46 -10.91 14.62
N ASN A 55 16.59 -11.47 15.06
CA ASN A 55 16.80 -12.91 15.19
C ASN A 55 16.05 -13.53 16.39
N ASN A 56 16.27 -14.83 16.65
CA ASN A 56 15.64 -15.58 17.75
C ASN A 56 15.98 -15.07 19.17
N LYS A 57 16.99 -14.19 19.29
CA LYS A 57 17.36 -13.52 20.54
C LYS A 57 16.87 -12.08 20.59
N GLY A 58 16.12 -11.63 19.58
CA GLY A 58 15.68 -10.25 19.41
C GLY A 58 16.79 -9.29 18.97
N GLU A 59 17.92 -9.81 18.46
CA GLU A 59 19.07 -9.01 18.06
C GLU A 59 18.99 -8.66 16.59
N PHE A 60 19.58 -7.52 16.21
CA PHE A 60 19.73 -7.07 14.84
C PHE A 60 21.13 -6.54 14.56
N ILE A 61 21.56 -6.64 13.32
CA ILE A 61 22.80 -6.06 12.81
C ILE A 61 22.47 -5.43 11.46
N LEU A 62 22.74 -4.14 11.31
CA LEU A 62 22.68 -3.39 10.06
C LEU A 62 24.11 -2.97 9.71
N GLU A 63 24.60 -3.44 8.58
CA GLU A 63 25.96 -3.20 8.08
C GLU A 63 25.91 -2.39 6.78
N ASN A 64 27.06 -1.88 6.36
CA ASN A 64 27.25 -1.17 5.09
C ASN A 64 26.31 0.05 4.97
N ILE A 65 26.14 0.79 6.07
CA ILE A 65 25.34 2.01 6.09
C ILE A 65 26.30 3.17 5.72
N PRO A 66 26.02 3.94 4.67
CA PRO A 66 26.79 5.13 4.37
C PRO A 66 26.89 6.09 5.56
N ASP A 67 28.01 6.79 5.71
CA ASP A 67 28.16 7.78 6.79
C ASP A 67 27.07 8.85 6.71
N GLY A 68 26.48 9.19 7.82
CA GLY A 68 25.39 10.16 7.91
C GLY A 68 24.57 10.10 9.17
N THR A 69 23.61 11.00 9.28
CA THR A 69 22.65 11.01 10.40
C THR A 69 21.33 10.38 9.96
N TYR A 70 20.94 9.33 10.63
CA TYR A 70 19.73 8.57 10.32
C TYR A 70 18.79 8.51 11.52
N THR A 71 17.53 8.23 11.23
CA THR A 71 16.56 7.81 12.25
C THR A 71 16.37 6.30 12.12
N LEU A 72 16.84 5.55 13.13
CA LEU A 72 16.60 4.12 13.25
C LEU A 72 15.26 3.88 13.92
N ARG A 73 14.40 3.08 13.30
CA ARG A 73 13.04 2.78 13.76
C ARG A 73 12.89 1.29 14.00
N ALA A 74 12.36 0.92 15.18
CA ALA A 74 11.95 -0.44 15.49
C ALA A 74 10.41 -0.53 15.58
N SER A 75 9.83 -1.55 14.96
CA SER A 75 8.38 -1.83 14.97
C SER A 75 8.13 -3.32 15.13
N TYR A 76 7.08 -3.66 15.85
CA TYR A 76 6.62 -5.03 16.03
C TYR A 76 5.11 -5.05 16.16
N SER A 77 4.44 -6.06 15.58
CA SER A 77 2.97 -6.15 15.63
C SER A 77 2.46 -6.19 17.06
N GLY A 78 1.53 -5.30 17.42
CA GLY A 78 1.02 -5.16 18.77
C GLY A 78 1.88 -4.33 19.73
N TYR A 79 2.84 -3.56 19.21
CA TYR A 79 3.72 -2.69 20.00
C TYR A 79 3.79 -1.29 19.42
N GLU A 80 4.02 -0.31 20.30
CA GLU A 80 4.31 1.07 19.89
C GLU A 80 5.64 1.14 19.16
N VAL A 81 5.69 1.93 18.10
CA VAL A 81 6.91 2.14 17.31
C VAL A 81 7.88 3.02 18.08
N ALA A 82 9.13 2.58 18.20
CA ALA A 82 10.21 3.38 18.78
C ALA A 82 11.20 3.84 17.71
N SER A 83 11.75 5.06 17.89
CA SER A 83 12.73 5.62 16.95
C SER A 83 13.84 6.32 17.72
N ILE A 84 15.08 6.19 17.24
CA ILE A 84 16.26 6.88 17.77
C ILE A 84 17.07 7.49 16.64
N LYS A 85 17.76 8.60 16.89
CA LYS A 85 18.74 9.17 15.97
C LYS A 85 20.09 8.47 16.15
N VAL A 86 20.73 8.13 15.04
CA VAL A 86 22.06 7.50 14.96
C VAL A 86 22.92 8.21 13.93
N ASN A 87 24.19 8.43 14.25
CA ASN A 87 25.14 9.16 13.39
C ASN A 87 26.55 8.57 13.40
N SER A 88 26.72 7.41 14.02
CA SER A 88 28.00 6.71 14.15
C SER A 88 27.79 5.25 14.45
N ASN A 89 28.87 4.45 14.41
CA ASN A 89 28.82 3.06 14.84
C ASN A 89 28.28 2.93 16.28
N LYS A 90 27.25 2.09 16.44
CA LYS A 90 26.68 1.76 17.77
C LYS A 90 26.45 0.26 17.88
N ASN A 91 26.95 -0.33 18.96
CA ASN A 91 26.89 -1.76 19.23
C ASN A 91 25.86 -2.17 20.29
N ASP A 92 25.31 -1.20 21.07
CA ASP A 92 24.45 -1.47 22.22
C ASP A 92 23.11 -0.74 22.13
N ILE A 93 22.50 -0.78 20.94
CA ILE A 93 21.19 -0.15 20.73
C ILE A 93 20.12 -1.04 21.35
N LEU A 94 19.41 -0.53 22.35
CA LEU A 94 18.31 -1.23 22.98
C LEU A 94 16.99 -0.53 22.68
N PHE A 95 16.14 -1.19 21.90
CA PHE A 95 14.74 -0.81 21.78
C PHE A 95 13.90 -1.57 22.81
N ARG A 96 13.23 -0.82 23.66
CA ARG A 96 12.20 -1.36 24.55
C ARG A 96 10.85 -0.92 24.02
N LEU A 97 10.17 -1.84 23.33
CA LEU A 97 8.86 -1.54 22.78
C LEU A 97 7.78 -1.76 23.83
N THR A 98 6.91 -0.79 23.99
CA THR A 98 5.73 -0.92 24.84
C THR A 98 4.66 -1.68 24.08
N ALA A 99 4.15 -2.78 24.62
CA ALA A 99 3.02 -3.47 24.05
C ALA A 99 1.86 -2.47 23.95
N THR A 100 1.38 -2.23 22.74
CA THR A 100 0.13 -1.53 22.55
C THR A 100 -0.93 -2.46 23.10
N PRO A 101 -1.65 -2.09 24.17
CA PRO A 101 -2.75 -2.94 24.61
C PRO A 101 -3.66 -3.11 23.42
N VAL A 102 -3.81 -4.36 22.94
CA VAL A 102 -4.88 -4.68 21.98
C VAL A 102 -6.12 -4.12 22.64
N ASN A 103 -6.66 -3.06 22.05
CA ASN A 103 -7.83 -2.41 22.63
C ASN A 103 -9.01 -3.35 22.44
N LEU A 104 -9.10 -4.36 23.32
CA LEU A 104 -10.17 -5.37 23.30
C LEU A 104 -11.56 -4.74 23.38
N ASN A 105 -11.63 -3.47 23.78
CA ASN A 105 -12.86 -2.68 23.76
C ASN A 105 -13.06 -1.96 22.40
N GLN A 106 -12.10 -2.09 21.47
CA GLN A 106 -12.27 -1.55 20.11
C GLN A 106 -13.49 -2.18 19.46
N VAL A 107 -14.32 -1.34 18.88
CA VAL A 107 -15.53 -1.79 18.19
C VAL A 107 -15.16 -2.22 16.78
N VAL A 108 -15.54 -3.43 16.42
CA VAL A 108 -15.37 -4.06 15.11
C VAL A 108 -16.73 -4.42 14.52
N VAL A 109 -16.82 -4.54 13.21
CA VAL A 109 -18.08 -4.86 12.50
C VAL A 109 -17.99 -6.11 11.64
N THR A 110 -16.79 -6.48 11.20
CA THR A 110 -16.59 -7.52 10.18
C THR A 110 -17.04 -8.92 10.64
N GLY A 111 -16.86 -9.24 11.93
CA GLY A 111 -17.16 -10.59 12.41
C GLY A 111 -18.66 -10.95 12.56
N THR A 112 -19.54 -9.96 12.60
CA THR A 112 -20.98 -10.18 12.85
C THR A 112 -21.88 -9.25 12.02
N GLY A 113 -21.31 -8.37 11.18
CA GLY A 113 -22.04 -7.31 10.50
C GLY A 113 -22.58 -6.20 11.44
N THR A 114 -22.34 -6.34 12.73
CA THR A 114 -22.81 -5.42 13.78
C THR A 114 -21.64 -4.86 14.57
N HIS A 115 -21.81 -3.64 15.14
CA HIS A 115 -20.82 -3.04 16.02
C HIS A 115 -20.68 -3.85 17.31
N ARG A 116 -19.58 -4.57 17.47
CA ARG A 116 -19.24 -5.33 18.69
C ARG A 116 -17.84 -4.97 19.15
N ARG A 117 -17.58 -5.16 20.44
CA ARG A 117 -16.20 -5.05 20.93
C ARG A 117 -15.41 -6.24 20.41
N LEU A 118 -14.14 -6.01 20.08
CA LEU A 118 -13.25 -7.06 19.56
C LEU A 118 -13.22 -8.31 20.45
N LYS A 119 -13.22 -8.11 21.77
CA LYS A 119 -13.29 -9.22 22.77
C LYS A 119 -14.56 -10.04 22.74
N ASP A 120 -15.66 -9.47 22.25
CA ASP A 120 -16.98 -10.09 22.21
C ASP A 120 -17.27 -10.68 20.81
N SER A 121 -16.28 -10.64 19.91
CA SER A 121 -16.38 -11.22 18.56
C SER A 121 -16.29 -12.74 18.66
N PRO A 122 -17.25 -13.49 18.08
CA PRO A 122 -17.23 -14.95 18.06
C PRO A 122 -16.16 -15.54 17.13
N VAL A 123 -15.55 -14.70 16.30
CA VAL A 123 -14.52 -15.07 15.32
C VAL A 123 -13.27 -14.20 15.50
N PRO A 124 -12.06 -14.74 15.24
CA PRO A 124 -10.83 -14.00 15.39
C PRO A 124 -10.75 -12.90 14.31
N ILE A 125 -10.66 -11.65 14.77
CA ILE A 125 -10.48 -10.49 13.91
C ILE A 125 -9.14 -9.84 14.27
N GLU A 126 -8.31 -9.64 13.28
CA GLU A 126 -7.11 -8.83 13.38
C GLU A 126 -7.45 -7.40 12.97
N VAL A 127 -6.92 -6.42 13.69
CA VAL A 127 -7.17 -5.00 13.40
C VAL A 127 -5.86 -4.28 13.23
N ILE A 128 -5.68 -3.68 12.05
CA ILE A 128 -4.60 -2.73 11.77
C ILE A 128 -5.19 -1.33 11.99
N SER A 129 -4.70 -0.62 12.98
CA SER A 129 -5.23 0.70 13.33
C SER A 129 -4.70 1.79 12.40
N GLY A 130 -5.42 2.93 12.32
CA GLY A 130 -4.93 4.11 11.59
C GLY A 130 -3.61 4.66 12.17
N THR A 131 -3.34 4.43 13.44
CA THR A 131 -2.05 4.77 14.07
C THR A 131 -0.93 3.89 13.53
N ASP A 132 -1.16 2.59 13.38
CA ASP A 132 -0.19 1.65 12.80
C ASP A 132 0.11 2.02 11.34
N LEU A 133 -0.93 2.32 10.54
CA LEU A 133 -0.81 2.77 9.16
C LEU A 133 0.04 4.06 9.04
N LYS A 134 -0.24 5.05 9.88
CA LYS A 134 0.51 6.32 9.91
C LYS A 134 1.95 6.11 10.35
N SER A 135 2.18 5.28 11.37
CA SER A 135 3.52 4.98 11.92
C SER A 135 4.37 4.18 10.94
N ALA A 136 3.79 3.25 10.22
CA ALA A 136 4.48 2.48 9.18
C ALA A 136 4.80 3.33 7.93
N GLY A 137 4.14 4.50 7.77
CA GLY A 137 4.35 5.40 6.64
C GLY A 137 3.87 4.82 5.32
N VAL A 138 2.89 3.91 5.37
CA VAL A 138 2.32 3.25 4.18
C VAL A 138 1.62 4.26 3.27
N ASN A 139 1.70 4.00 1.96
CA ASN A 139 1.15 4.85 0.92
C ASN A 139 0.10 4.15 0.07
N SER A 140 0.09 2.83 0.10
CA SER A 140 -0.84 1.99 -0.63
C SER A 140 -1.43 0.93 0.29
N PHE A 141 -2.52 0.32 -0.16
CA PHE A 141 -3.14 -0.78 0.58
C PHE A 141 -2.25 -2.03 0.58
N GLU A 142 -1.55 -2.26 -0.52
CA GLU A 142 -0.55 -3.31 -0.63
C GLU A 142 0.57 -3.16 0.41
N ASP A 143 1.12 -1.94 0.54
CA ASP A 143 2.14 -1.65 1.57
C ASP A 143 1.61 -1.91 2.97
N ALA A 144 0.35 -1.53 3.24
CA ALA A 144 -0.28 -1.76 4.54
C ALA A 144 -0.35 -3.25 4.88
N LEU A 145 -0.79 -4.08 3.94
CA LEU A 145 -0.89 -5.52 4.15
C LEU A 145 0.50 -6.17 4.28
N LEU A 146 1.44 -5.84 3.40
CA LEU A 146 2.78 -6.43 3.41
C LEU A 146 3.59 -6.08 4.66
N LEU A 147 3.49 -4.82 5.12
CA LEU A 147 4.31 -4.34 6.24
C LEU A 147 3.73 -4.66 7.61
N LEU A 148 2.41 -4.79 7.69
CA LEU A 148 1.71 -4.89 8.97
C LEU A 148 1.07 -6.25 9.22
N ASN A 149 1.00 -7.11 8.19
CA ASN A 149 0.44 -8.44 8.34
C ASN A 149 1.22 -9.51 7.57
N PRO A 150 2.02 -10.34 8.25
CA PRO A 150 2.86 -11.36 7.61
C PRO A 150 2.09 -12.53 7.00
N SER A 151 0.77 -12.62 7.22
CA SER A 151 -0.07 -13.67 6.61
C SER A 151 -0.35 -13.41 5.13
N PHE A 152 -0.04 -12.20 4.64
CA PHE A 152 -0.20 -11.83 3.25
C PHE A 152 1.08 -12.02 2.45
N ASN A 153 0.91 -12.54 1.24
CA ASN A 153 1.93 -12.49 0.20
C ASN A 153 1.31 -11.78 -1.01
N ILE A 154 1.94 -10.72 -1.47
CA ILE A 154 1.42 -9.88 -2.56
C ILE A 154 2.43 -9.86 -3.70
N ARG A 155 1.96 -10.10 -4.91
CA ARG A 155 2.72 -9.99 -6.15
C ARG A 155 2.03 -8.97 -7.05
N PRO A 156 2.59 -7.76 -7.18
CA PRO A 156 2.07 -6.78 -8.12
C PRO A 156 2.15 -7.33 -9.54
N THR A 157 1.09 -7.14 -10.29
CA THR A 157 1.01 -7.45 -11.73
C THR A 157 0.57 -6.21 -12.50
N VAL A 158 0.57 -6.27 -13.80
CA VAL A 158 0.05 -5.16 -14.63
C VAL A 158 -1.44 -4.98 -14.51
N MET A 159 -2.18 -6.07 -14.24
CA MET A 159 -3.64 -6.09 -14.14
C MET A 159 -4.15 -5.87 -12.72
N GLY A 160 -3.28 -5.46 -11.79
CA GLY A 160 -3.58 -5.35 -10.37
C GLY A 160 -2.62 -6.17 -9.52
N SER A 161 -3.06 -6.63 -8.37
CA SER A 161 -2.23 -7.41 -7.44
C SER A 161 -2.79 -8.81 -7.26
N TYR A 162 -1.95 -9.82 -7.51
CA TYR A 162 -2.22 -11.17 -7.03
C TYR A 162 -1.75 -11.27 -5.59
N PHE A 163 -2.63 -11.66 -4.70
CA PHE A 163 -2.26 -11.84 -3.30
C PHE A 163 -2.86 -13.11 -2.69
N THR A 164 -2.25 -13.56 -1.63
CA THR A 164 -2.74 -14.70 -0.86
C THR A 164 -2.82 -14.35 0.61
N LEU A 165 -3.79 -14.92 1.29
CA LEU A 165 -3.94 -14.91 2.75
C LEU A 165 -3.81 -16.34 3.24
N ASN A 166 -2.80 -16.62 4.08
CA ASN A 166 -2.49 -17.97 4.55
C ASN A 166 -2.39 -19.01 3.41
N GLY A 167 -1.83 -18.60 2.25
CA GLY A 167 -1.67 -19.46 1.08
C GLY A 167 -2.89 -19.59 0.17
N MET A 168 -4.07 -19.09 0.57
CA MET A 168 -5.26 -19.07 -0.29
C MET A 168 -5.31 -17.82 -1.16
N SER A 169 -5.69 -18.00 -2.43
CA SER A 169 -5.75 -16.94 -3.45
C SER A 169 -6.77 -15.86 -3.14
N ASN A 170 -6.52 -14.65 -3.64
CA ASN A 170 -7.43 -13.49 -3.58
C ASN A 170 -8.85 -13.78 -4.08
N LYS A 171 -9.04 -14.73 -5.00
CA LYS A 171 -10.37 -15.19 -5.42
C LYS A 171 -11.29 -15.60 -4.26
N TYR A 172 -10.73 -16.02 -3.14
CA TYR A 172 -11.43 -16.48 -1.96
C TYR A 172 -11.37 -15.48 -0.81
N ILE A 173 -10.90 -14.28 -1.06
CA ILE A 173 -10.75 -13.20 -0.08
C ILE A 173 -11.64 -12.05 -0.48
N LEU A 174 -12.64 -11.77 0.33
CA LEU A 174 -13.57 -10.67 0.09
C LEU A 174 -12.99 -9.36 0.61
N ILE A 175 -12.89 -8.35 -0.26
CA ILE A 175 -12.48 -7.00 0.12
C ILE A 175 -13.70 -6.10 0.18
N LEU A 176 -13.81 -5.38 1.28
CA LEU A 176 -14.90 -4.45 1.55
C LEU A 176 -14.35 -3.06 1.91
N VAL A 177 -15.06 -2.02 1.51
CA VAL A 177 -14.89 -0.66 2.03
C VAL A 177 -16.22 -0.27 2.71
N ASP A 178 -16.17 0.01 4.00
CA ASP A 178 -17.35 0.27 4.84
C ASP A 178 -18.47 -0.78 4.67
N GLY A 179 -18.08 -2.06 4.52
CA GLY A 179 -18.99 -3.19 4.34
C GLY A 179 -19.51 -3.35 2.91
N LYS A 180 -19.08 -2.57 1.93
CA LYS A 180 -19.44 -2.70 0.50
C LYS A 180 -18.34 -3.42 -0.25
N LYS A 181 -18.71 -4.43 -1.05
CA LYS A 181 -17.76 -5.18 -1.88
C LYS A 181 -17.08 -4.26 -2.87
N VAL A 182 -15.77 -4.37 -2.98
CA VAL A 182 -14.96 -3.72 -4.01
C VAL A 182 -14.90 -4.65 -5.22
N ALA A 183 -15.40 -4.21 -6.37
CA ALA A 183 -15.27 -4.91 -7.65
C ALA A 183 -13.83 -4.77 -8.22
N GLY A 184 -13.56 -5.26 -9.40
CA GLY A 184 -12.28 -5.03 -10.09
C GLY A 184 -11.30 -6.20 -9.97
N ASP A 185 -11.80 -7.41 -10.16
CA ASP A 185 -10.95 -8.59 -10.35
C ASP A 185 -10.80 -8.86 -11.85
N VAL A 186 -9.58 -8.73 -12.35
CA VAL A 186 -9.23 -9.03 -13.73
C VAL A 186 -8.25 -10.20 -13.74
N SER A 187 -8.65 -11.32 -14.32
CA SER A 187 -7.82 -12.53 -14.42
C SER A 187 -7.23 -12.98 -13.05
N ASN A 188 -8.03 -12.97 -12.00
CA ASN A 188 -7.64 -13.22 -10.60
C ASN A 188 -6.62 -12.20 -10.03
N ASN A 189 -6.54 -11.00 -10.58
CA ASN A 189 -5.77 -9.91 -10.01
C ASN A 189 -6.74 -8.80 -9.60
N THR A 190 -6.66 -8.39 -8.35
CA THR A 190 -7.51 -7.32 -7.82
C THR A 190 -6.76 -6.00 -7.85
N ASP A 191 -7.36 -4.96 -8.41
CA ASP A 191 -6.76 -3.64 -8.41
C ASP A 191 -6.95 -2.96 -7.04
N LEU A 192 -5.95 -3.11 -6.17
CA LEU A 192 -5.93 -2.53 -4.84
C LEU A 192 -5.59 -1.04 -4.86
N SER A 193 -5.11 -0.50 -5.98
CA SER A 193 -4.68 0.90 -6.11
C SER A 193 -5.85 1.90 -6.06
N ARG A 194 -7.08 1.42 -6.27
CA ARG A 194 -8.33 2.20 -6.16
C ARG A 194 -8.78 2.48 -4.71
N ILE A 195 -8.10 1.88 -3.72
CA ILE A 195 -8.41 2.09 -2.31
C ILE A 195 -7.75 3.38 -1.81
N ASP A 196 -8.56 4.35 -1.42
CA ASP A 196 -8.08 5.61 -0.84
C ASP A 196 -7.58 5.41 0.60
N MET A 197 -6.27 5.23 0.76
CA MET A 197 -5.64 5.04 2.06
C MET A 197 -5.63 6.28 2.93
N SER A 198 -5.88 7.47 2.39
CA SER A 198 -5.87 8.72 3.15
C SER A 198 -7.00 8.83 4.17
N ARG A 199 -8.08 8.10 3.93
CA ARG A 199 -9.30 8.11 4.74
C ARG A 199 -9.46 6.87 5.62
N VAL A 200 -8.49 5.95 5.62
CA VAL A 200 -8.60 4.70 6.37
C VAL A 200 -8.42 4.93 7.86
N LYS A 201 -9.47 4.63 8.63
CA LYS A 201 -9.47 4.63 10.09
C LYS A 201 -8.83 3.37 10.65
N ARG A 202 -9.12 2.21 10.05
CA ARG A 202 -8.57 0.90 10.38
C ARG A 202 -8.90 -0.12 9.30
N ILE A 203 -8.16 -1.22 9.30
CA ILE A 203 -8.43 -2.39 8.47
C ILE A 203 -8.77 -3.54 9.42
N GLU A 204 -9.92 -4.17 9.22
CA GLU A 204 -10.36 -5.36 9.95
C GLU A 204 -10.16 -6.59 9.07
N ILE A 205 -9.44 -7.58 9.55
CA ILE A 205 -9.11 -8.80 8.81
C ILE A 205 -9.69 -9.99 9.56
N LEU A 206 -10.72 -10.59 8.99
CA LEU A 206 -11.30 -11.84 9.46
C LEU A 206 -10.58 -12.98 8.73
N LYS A 207 -9.87 -13.82 9.46
CA LYS A 207 -9.14 -14.98 8.92
C LYS A 207 -10.00 -16.23 9.02
N GLY A 208 -10.06 -17.00 7.93
CA GLY A 208 -10.84 -18.24 7.87
C GLY A 208 -12.21 -18.08 7.25
N ALA A 209 -12.99 -19.14 7.27
CA ALA A 209 -14.28 -19.21 6.58
C ALA A 209 -15.30 -18.23 7.15
N ALA A 210 -15.64 -17.23 6.37
CA ALA A 210 -16.67 -16.23 6.66
C ALA A 210 -17.87 -16.33 5.69
N SER A 211 -17.93 -17.40 4.91
CA SER A 211 -18.92 -17.63 3.86
C SER A 211 -20.37 -17.66 4.39
N ALA A 212 -20.58 -18.02 5.65
CA ALA A 212 -21.89 -17.97 6.28
C ALA A 212 -22.47 -16.54 6.40
N LEU A 213 -21.59 -15.52 6.48
CA LEU A 213 -22.00 -14.12 6.60
C LEU A 213 -21.87 -13.35 5.28
N TYR A 214 -20.88 -13.72 4.45
CA TYR A 214 -20.47 -12.95 3.31
C TYR A 214 -20.52 -13.69 1.95
N GLY A 215 -20.99 -14.95 1.96
CA GLY A 215 -21.12 -15.74 0.74
C GLY A 215 -19.83 -16.44 0.31
N SER A 216 -19.84 -17.01 -0.89
CA SER A 216 -18.79 -17.87 -1.44
C SER A 216 -17.43 -17.17 -1.64
N ASP A 217 -17.41 -15.86 -1.75
CA ASP A 217 -16.19 -15.08 -1.99
C ASP A 217 -15.32 -14.93 -0.73
N ALA A 218 -15.85 -15.32 0.45
CA ALA A 218 -15.20 -15.16 1.75
C ALA A 218 -14.75 -16.49 2.39
N ILE A 219 -14.24 -17.42 1.60
CA ILE A 219 -13.78 -18.73 2.09
C ILE A 219 -12.46 -18.60 2.85
N ALA A 220 -11.51 -17.81 2.33
CA ALA A 220 -10.21 -17.58 2.95
C ALA A 220 -10.26 -16.51 4.04
N GLY A 221 -11.18 -15.56 3.92
CA GLY A 221 -11.35 -14.47 4.84
C GLY A 221 -12.00 -13.24 4.25
N VAL A 222 -12.13 -12.21 5.10
CA VAL A 222 -12.68 -10.90 4.74
C VAL A 222 -11.72 -9.82 5.18
N ILE A 223 -11.45 -8.86 4.31
CA ILE A 223 -10.72 -7.64 4.63
C ILE A 223 -11.69 -6.47 4.52
N ASN A 224 -11.99 -5.82 5.62
CA ASN A 224 -12.92 -4.70 5.64
C ASN A 224 -12.17 -3.42 6.03
N ILE A 225 -12.14 -2.47 5.11
CA ILE A 225 -11.51 -1.17 5.27
C ILE A 225 -12.57 -0.21 5.81
N ILE A 226 -12.35 0.27 7.03
CA ILE A 226 -13.26 1.19 7.70
C ILE A 226 -12.72 2.61 7.52
N THR A 227 -13.52 3.50 6.97
CA THR A 227 -13.16 4.89 6.73
C THR A 227 -13.42 5.80 7.93
N GLU A 228 -12.71 6.94 7.98
CA GLU A 228 -12.96 7.97 8.98
C GLU A 228 -14.31 8.64 8.72
N GLN A 229 -15.02 8.95 9.81
CA GLN A 229 -16.27 9.70 9.76
C GLN A 229 -16.05 11.11 10.29
N PRO A 230 -16.66 12.14 9.69
CA PRO A 230 -16.57 13.53 10.17
C PRO A 230 -17.04 13.65 11.62
N LYS A 231 -16.24 14.35 12.44
CA LYS A 231 -16.55 14.61 13.85
C LYS A 231 -16.58 16.11 14.16
N ASP A 232 -15.64 16.83 13.58
CA ASP A 232 -15.50 18.26 13.76
C ASP A 232 -16.44 18.99 12.80
N PRO A 233 -16.91 20.20 13.14
CA PRO A 233 -17.77 20.98 12.27
C PRO A 233 -17.20 21.15 10.87
N ILE A 234 -15.90 21.45 10.79
CA ILE A 234 -15.14 21.56 9.53
C ILE A 234 -13.75 20.97 9.77
N SER A 235 -13.36 20.03 8.92
CA SER A 235 -11.99 19.51 8.90
C SER A 235 -11.47 19.54 7.46
N VAL A 236 -10.30 20.14 7.25
CA VAL A 236 -9.60 20.17 5.97
C VAL A 236 -8.23 19.55 6.15
N GLN A 237 -7.92 18.57 5.34
CA GLN A 237 -6.63 17.91 5.35
C GLN A 237 -6.03 17.96 3.95
N SER A 238 -4.72 18.23 3.87
CA SER A 238 -3.96 18.18 2.63
C SER A 238 -2.59 17.60 2.92
N LYS A 239 -2.16 16.66 2.09
CA LYS A 239 -0.86 16.01 2.21
C LYS A 239 -0.25 15.83 0.83
N THR A 240 0.85 16.52 0.59
CA THR A 240 1.62 16.41 -0.64
C THR A 240 2.93 15.68 -0.36
N ARG A 241 3.33 14.83 -1.28
CA ARG A 241 4.55 14.06 -1.18
C ARG A 241 5.23 14.01 -2.54
N PHE A 242 6.53 14.28 -2.54
CA PHE A 242 7.42 14.13 -3.69
C PHE A 242 8.46 13.06 -3.36
N GLY A 243 8.87 12.31 -4.35
CA GLY A 243 9.90 11.28 -4.21
C GLY A 243 10.76 11.14 -5.46
N GLY A 244 11.67 10.18 -5.45
CA GLY A 244 12.46 9.82 -6.62
C GLY A 244 11.58 9.35 -7.79
N GLU A 245 12.19 9.24 -8.98
CA GLU A 245 11.54 8.75 -10.21
C GLU A 245 10.25 9.50 -10.57
N SER A 246 10.27 10.82 -10.40
CA SER A 246 9.12 11.70 -10.62
C SER A 246 7.86 11.25 -9.86
N SER A 247 8.03 10.58 -8.71
CA SER A 247 6.89 10.18 -7.90
C SER A 247 6.26 11.39 -7.22
N PHE A 248 4.95 11.47 -7.34
CA PHE A 248 4.13 12.51 -6.73
C PHE A 248 2.87 11.90 -6.15
N SER A 249 2.47 12.36 -4.97
CA SER A 249 1.19 12.00 -4.36
C SER A 249 0.59 13.21 -3.69
N GLN A 250 -0.67 13.47 -4.00
CA GLN A 250 -1.51 14.50 -3.37
C GLN A 250 -2.74 13.83 -2.79
N ASN A 251 -3.00 14.06 -1.51
CA ASN A 251 -4.25 13.71 -0.85
C ASN A 251 -4.86 14.99 -0.30
N ALA A 252 -6.15 15.19 -0.53
CA ALA A 252 -6.92 16.30 0.00
C ALA A 252 -8.27 15.81 0.48
N SER A 253 -8.75 16.29 1.61
CA SER A 253 -10.10 15.99 2.07
C SER A 253 -10.73 17.18 2.78
N VAL A 254 -12.05 17.26 2.64
CA VAL A 254 -12.90 18.23 3.33
C VAL A 254 -14.05 17.48 3.99
N ASP A 255 -14.13 17.58 5.30
CA ASP A 255 -15.21 17.02 6.10
C ASP A 255 -16.02 18.14 6.72
N LEU A 256 -17.34 18.01 6.65
CA LEU A 256 -18.29 18.94 7.21
C LEU A 256 -19.27 18.19 8.11
N HIS A 257 -19.54 18.73 9.30
CA HIS A 257 -20.51 18.18 10.23
C HIS A 257 -21.38 19.30 10.80
N PHE A 258 -22.60 19.41 10.30
CA PHE A 258 -23.58 20.41 10.75
C PHE A 258 -24.82 19.74 11.32
N GLY A 259 -24.83 19.58 12.64
CA GLY A 259 -25.96 19.00 13.37
C GLY A 259 -26.28 17.57 12.92
N LYS A 260 -27.33 17.43 12.10
CA LYS A 260 -27.81 16.13 11.58
C LYS A 260 -27.21 15.73 10.25
N PHE A 261 -26.42 16.60 9.63
CA PHE A 261 -25.86 16.40 8.29
C PHE A 261 -24.33 16.32 8.33
N THR A 262 -23.77 15.35 7.63
CA THR A 262 -22.33 15.28 7.39
C THR A 262 -22.05 15.16 5.89
N SER A 263 -20.95 15.77 5.45
CA SER A 263 -20.39 15.63 4.11
C SER A 263 -18.92 15.30 4.23
N SER A 264 -18.47 14.34 3.43
CA SER A 264 -17.07 13.93 3.37
C SER A 264 -16.67 13.83 1.92
N THR A 265 -15.72 14.68 1.52
CA THR A 265 -15.13 14.71 0.18
C THR A 265 -13.67 14.36 0.28
N SER A 266 -13.17 13.45 -0.56
CA SER A 266 -11.74 13.18 -0.67
C SER A 266 -11.28 13.13 -2.12
N TYR A 267 -10.05 13.54 -2.33
CA TYR A 267 -9.33 13.46 -3.59
C TYR A 267 -7.93 12.91 -3.35
N GLN A 268 -7.53 11.94 -4.16
CA GLN A 268 -6.17 11.43 -4.19
C GLN A 268 -5.66 11.42 -5.62
N ARG A 269 -4.45 11.95 -5.81
CA ARG A 269 -3.67 11.78 -7.04
C ARG A 269 -2.37 11.06 -6.72
N ARG A 270 -2.00 10.10 -7.55
CA ARG A 270 -0.70 9.42 -7.50
C ARG A 270 -0.10 9.36 -8.88
N GLN A 271 1.19 9.53 -8.98
CA GLN A 271 1.93 9.33 -10.22
C GLN A 271 3.35 8.86 -9.94
N MET A 272 3.93 8.19 -10.92
CA MET A 272 5.32 7.74 -10.93
C MET A 272 5.84 7.79 -12.36
N GLY A 273 7.11 8.18 -12.56
CA GLY A 273 7.72 8.27 -13.88
C GLY A 273 8.13 6.94 -14.50
N GLY A 274 8.12 5.86 -13.72
CA GLY A 274 8.72 4.58 -14.11
C GLY A 274 10.24 4.58 -13.95
N TRP A 275 10.83 3.41 -13.82
CA TRP A 275 12.29 3.28 -13.71
C TRP A 275 12.77 1.89 -14.13
N GLN A 276 14.02 1.80 -14.56
CA GLN A 276 14.72 0.59 -14.95
C GLN A 276 15.79 0.24 -13.91
N LEU A 277 15.99 -1.06 -13.68
CA LEU A 277 17.14 -1.53 -12.88
C LEU A 277 18.45 -1.41 -13.65
N SER A 278 18.40 -1.69 -14.96
CA SER A 278 19.53 -1.60 -15.87
C SER A 278 19.02 -1.27 -17.28
N PRO A 279 19.72 -0.45 -18.06
CA PRO A 279 19.43 -0.27 -19.46
C PRO A 279 19.80 -1.49 -20.32
N TYR A 280 20.48 -2.48 -19.73
CA TYR A 280 20.91 -3.68 -20.41
C TYR A 280 20.37 -4.94 -19.73
N GLU A 281 19.99 -5.91 -20.53
CA GLU A 281 19.69 -7.28 -20.13
C GLU A 281 20.78 -8.21 -20.69
N ILE A 282 21.20 -9.19 -19.93
CA ILE A 282 22.25 -10.14 -20.35
C ILE A 282 21.54 -11.36 -20.95
N ASP A 283 21.85 -11.64 -22.23
CA ASP A 283 21.41 -12.83 -22.95
C ASP A 283 22.65 -13.63 -23.36
N GLY A 284 22.93 -14.73 -22.66
CA GLY A 284 24.21 -15.43 -22.75
C GLY A 284 25.36 -14.53 -22.35
N ASP A 285 26.33 -14.34 -23.26
CA ASP A 285 27.51 -13.46 -23.07
C ASP A 285 27.32 -12.05 -23.66
N THR A 286 26.12 -11.70 -24.11
CA THR A 286 25.83 -10.43 -24.82
C THR A 286 24.95 -9.52 -23.97
N ALA A 287 25.35 -8.26 -23.81
CA ALA A 287 24.52 -7.24 -23.22
C ALA A 287 23.61 -6.63 -24.29
N ILE A 288 22.30 -6.75 -24.14
CA ILE A 288 21.28 -6.25 -25.03
C ILE A 288 20.59 -5.05 -24.40
N LEU A 289 20.44 -3.95 -25.16
CA LEU A 289 19.66 -2.81 -24.70
C LEU A 289 18.20 -3.21 -24.46
N THR A 290 17.66 -2.93 -23.28
CA THR A 290 16.29 -3.27 -22.92
C THR A 290 15.49 -2.02 -22.55
N ARG A 291 14.18 -2.02 -22.86
CA ARG A 291 13.22 -1.03 -22.36
C ARG A 291 12.42 -1.53 -21.19
N ARG A 292 12.73 -2.72 -20.69
CA ARG A 292 11.99 -3.35 -19.60
C ARG A 292 12.13 -2.56 -18.32
N GLU A 293 11.03 -2.04 -17.82
CA GLU A 293 10.97 -1.28 -16.58
C GLU A 293 10.75 -2.21 -15.37
N ALA A 294 11.41 -1.89 -14.26
CA ALA A 294 11.15 -2.50 -12.96
C ALA A 294 9.84 -1.97 -12.37
N SER A 295 9.52 -0.73 -12.65
CA SER A 295 8.24 -0.11 -12.32
C SER A 295 7.76 0.72 -13.50
N SER A 296 6.52 0.51 -13.90
CA SER A 296 5.92 1.21 -15.04
C SER A 296 5.51 2.63 -14.68
N LYS A 297 5.59 3.53 -15.64
CA LYS A 297 5.04 4.89 -15.52
C LYS A 297 3.52 4.80 -15.35
N PHE A 298 2.99 5.50 -14.37
CA PHE A 298 1.54 5.59 -14.17
C PHE A 298 1.10 6.91 -13.58
N HIS A 299 -0.17 7.23 -13.75
CA HIS A 299 -0.88 8.17 -12.91
C HIS A 299 -2.28 7.64 -12.57
N SER A 300 -2.83 8.10 -11.46
CA SER A 300 -4.18 7.75 -11.02
C SER A 300 -4.82 8.88 -10.23
N ASN A 301 -6.15 8.95 -10.30
CA ASN A 301 -6.96 9.85 -9.51
C ASN A 301 -8.07 9.04 -8.83
N ILE A 302 -8.39 9.43 -7.59
CA ILE A 302 -9.54 8.91 -6.85
C ILE A 302 -10.31 10.11 -6.31
N VAL A 303 -11.61 10.12 -6.51
CA VAL A 303 -12.53 11.10 -5.92
C VAL A 303 -13.62 10.33 -5.20
N ASN A 304 -13.87 10.66 -3.93
CA ASN A 304 -15.00 10.09 -3.19
C ASN A 304 -15.80 11.21 -2.55
N GLN A 305 -17.11 11.03 -2.56
CA GLN A 305 -18.09 11.89 -1.88
C GLN A 305 -19.07 11.04 -1.08
N ARG A 306 -19.30 11.41 0.17
CA ARG A 306 -20.32 10.79 1.01
C ARG A 306 -21.09 11.84 1.76
N PHE A 307 -22.40 11.75 1.70
CA PHE A 307 -23.34 12.50 2.51
C PHE A 307 -24.02 11.57 3.52
N THR A 308 -24.22 12.04 4.74
CA THR A 308 -24.99 11.31 5.73
C THR A 308 -25.96 12.28 6.41
N TYR A 309 -27.20 11.83 6.58
CA TYR A 309 -28.26 12.59 7.25
C TYR A 309 -28.89 11.75 8.34
N ALA A 310 -28.81 12.21 9.59
CA ALA A 310 -29.36 11.55 10.76
C ALA A 310 -30.46 12.44 11.40
N PRO A 311 -31.71 12.40 10.88
CA PRO A 311 -32.80 13.24 11.38
C PRO A 311 -33.13 13.00 12.86
N VAL A 312 -33.00 11.75 13.29
CA VAL A 312 -33.15 11.30 14.67
C VAL A 312 -32.06 10.30 15.02
N LYS A 313 -31.80 10.05 16.30
CA LYS A 313 -30.73 9.15 16.75
C LYS A 313 -30.88 7.69 16.24
N SER A 314 -32.13 7.28 15.99
CA SER A 314 -32.43 5.93 15.49
C SER A 314 -32.38 5.79 13.97
N LEU A 315 -32.33 6.87 13.20
CA LEU A 315 -32.33 6.83 11.73
C LEU A 315 -31.10 7.53 11.16
N SER A 316 -30.36 6.83 10.34
CA SER A 316 -29.24 7.37 9.56
C SER A 316 -29.42 6.99 8.10
N LEU A 317 -29.42 7.97 7.23
CA LEU A 317 -29.48 7.83 5.78
C LEU A 317 -28.15 8.26 5.16
N TYR A 318 -27.74 7.64 4.06
CA TYR A 318 -26.54 8.07 3.35
C TYR A 318 -26.73 8.02 1.84
N ALA A 319 -25.95 8.86 1.15
CA ALA A 319 -25.68 8.78 -0.29
C ALA A 319 -24.17 8.91 -0.49
N GLN A 320 -23.60 8.11 -1.38
CA GLN A 320 -22.19 8.18 -1.70
C GLN A 320 -21.94 7.97 -3.18
N GLY A 321 -20.81 8.47 -3.66
CA GLY A 321 -20.31 8.22 -5.00
C GLY A 321 -18.79 8.26 -5.01
N GLY A 322 -18.19 7.50 -5.89
CA GLY A 322 -16.76 7.45 -6.11
C GLY A 322 -16.42 7.39 -7.59
N TYR A 323 -15.26 7.89 -7.92
CA TYR A 323 -14.65 7.81 -9.24
C TYR A 323 -13.16 7.49 -9.09
N PHE A 324 -12.67 6.60 -9.90
CA PHE A 324 -11.27 6.24 -10.02
C PHE A 324 -10.88 6.15 -11.48
N ASP A 325 -9.73 6.71 -11.82
CA ASP A 325 -9.05 6.47 -13.08
C ASP A 325 -7.57 6.18 -12.85
N ARG A 326 -7.00 5.38 -13.73
CA ARG A 326 -5.57 5.09 -13.74
C ARG A 326 -5.12 4.80 -15.15
N GLU A 327 -3.99 5.40 -15.54
CA GLU A 327 -3.30 5.06 -16.78
C GLU A 327 -1.91 4.52 -16.43
N VAL A 328 -1.53 3.43 -17.10
CA VAL A 328 -0.21 2.80 -16.95
C VAL A 328 0.39 2.63 -18.33
N ASN A 329 1.55 3.24 -18.54
CA ASN A 329 2.35 2.99 -19.74
C ASN A 329 3.43 1.97 -19.42
N ARG A 330 3.47 0.88 -20.17
CA ARG A 330 4.43 -0.19 -19.98
C ARG A 330 5.16 -0.50 -21.29
N PRO A 331 6.36 0.06 -21.48
CA PRO A 331 7.23 -0.37 -22.57
C PRO A 331 7.63 -1.84 -22.35
N VAL A 332 7.51 -2.64 -23.42
CA VAL A 332 7.90 -4.04 -23.40
C VAL A 332 9.11 -4.21 -24.30
N GLN A 333 9.94 -5.18 -23.96
CA GLN A 333 11.18 -5.48 -24.64
C GLN A 333 10.95 -5.85 -26.11
N GLU A 334 11.83 -5.37 -26.97
CA GLU A 334 11.93 -5.80 -28.34
C GLU A 334 12.45 -7.22 -28.39
N LYS A 335 11.73 -8.12 -29.07
CA LYS A 335 12.35 -9.34 -29.57
C LYS A 335 13.18 -8.97 -30.80
N LYS A 336 14.35 -9.56 -30.91
CA LYS A 336 15.38 -9.23 -31.91
C LYS A 336 14.87 -9.25 -33.38
N ASP A 337 13.77 -9.93 -33.64
CA ASP A 337 13.24 -10.15 -35.00
C ASP A 337 11.79 -9.62 -35.20
N ASP A 338 11.04 -9.25 -34.14
CA ASP A 338 9.59 -8.99 -34.22
C ASP A 338 9.19 -7.52 -33.96
N GLY A 339 10.14 -6.63 -33.69
CA GLY A 339 9.85 -5.26 -33.25
C GLY A 339 9.39 -5.18 -31.78
N GLY A 340 9.40 -3.98 -31.24
CA GLY A 340 8.96 -3.72 -29.89
C GLY A 340 7.47 -3.42 -29.80
N TYR A 341 6.88 -3.61 -28.65
CA TYR A 341 5.53 -3.17 -28.37
C TYR A 341 5.41 -2.48 -27.01
N THR A 342 4.44 -1.61 -26.88
CA THR A 342 4.10 -0.95 -25.63
C THR A 342 2.68 -1.30 -25.25
N TYR A 343 2.42 -1.36 -23.95
CA TYR A 343 1.06 -1.42 -23.42
C TYR A 343 0.69 -0.08 -22.82
N ASP A 344 -0.48 0.42 -23.19
CA ASP A 344 -1.18 1.46 -22.50
C ASP A 344 -2.41 0.83 -21.85
N LEU A 345 -2.43 0.84 -20.52
CA LEU A 345 -3.49 0.24 -19.72
C LEU A 345 -4.28 1.36 -19.10
N THR A 346 -5.59 1.37 -19.32
CA THR A 346 -6.51 2.29 -18.67
C THR A 346 -7.47 1.54 -17.77
N TYR A 347 -7.67 2.09 -16.61
CA TYR A 347 -8.60 1.59 -15.60
C TYR A 347 -9.55 2.71 -15.25
N MET A 348 -10.82 2.41 -15.18
CA MET A 348 -11.85 3.32 -14.76
C MET A 348 -12.84 2.62 -13.85
N ASP A 349 -13.24 3.29 -12.80
CA ASP A 349 -14.24 2.81 -11.88
C ASP A 349 -15.16 3.95 -11.45
N TYR A 350 -16.43 3.67 -11.37
CA TYR A 350 -17.38 4.54 -10.72
C TYR A 350 -18.35 3.74 -9.86
N ASN A 351 -18.63 4.26 -8.68
CA ASN A 351 -19.57 3.64 -7.78
C ASN A 351 -20.58 4.66 -7.26
N ILE A 352 -21.79 4.17 -7.01
CA ILE A 352 -22.88 4.95 -6.42
C ILE A 352 -23.57 4.08 -5.39
N GLY A 353 -23.91 4.66 -4.25
CA GLY A 353 -24.61 3.97 -3.21
C GLY A 353 -25.56 4.88 -2.45
N VAL A 354 -26.72 4.37 -2.11
CA VAL A 354 -27.68 4.99 -1.20
C VAL A 354 -28.17 3.96 -0.20
N GLY A 355 -28.44 4.40 1.01
CA GLY A 355 -28.94 3.47 2.00
C GLY A 355 -29.33 4.15 3.30
N GLY A 356 -29.79 3.32 4.21
CA GLY A 356 -30.18 3.78 5.52
C GLY A 356 -30.18 2.66 6.56
N ARG A 357 -30.08 3.08 7.81
CA ARG A 357 -30.18 2.22 8.97
C ARG A 357 -31.19 2.78 9.95
N TYR A 358 -32.11 1.95 10.38
CA TYR A 358 -33.04 2.26 11.45
C TYR A 358 -32.79 1.36 12.66
N GLN A 359 -32.40 1.96 13.78
CA GLN A 359 -32.13 1.27 15.04
C GLN A 359 -33.44 1.04 15.77
N LEU A 360 -33.78 -0.23 15.99
CA LEU A 360 -34.99 -0.65 16.69
C LEU A 360 -34.80 -0.58 18.22
N ASN A 361 -33.65 -1.09 18.69
CA ASN A 361 -33.27 -1.07 20.11
C ASN A 361 -31.71 -1.03 20.21
N SER A 362 -31.14 -1.29 21.37
CA SER A 362 -29.69 -1.25 21.57
C SER A 362 -28.88 -2.29 20.76
N THR A 363 -29.52 -3.37 20.32
CA THR A 363 -28.89 -4.49 19.61
C THR A 363 -29.40 -4.65 18.18
N ASP A 364 -30.68 -4.37 17.93
CA ASP A 364 -31.35 -4.73 16.68
C ASP A 364 -31.58 -3.53 15.80
N TYR A 365 -31.35 -3.69 14.51
CA TYR A 365 -31.56 -2.65 13.50
C TYR A 365 -32.02 -3.27 12.17
N ILE A 366 -32.62 -2.44 11.34
CA ILE A 366 -32.91 -2.71 9.94
C ILE A 366 -32.02 -1.81 9.10
N ALA A 367 -31.35 -2.37 8.11
CA ALA A 367 -30.56 -1.60 7.13
C ALA A 367 -30.96 -2.00 5.71
N LEU A 368 -31.05 -1.00 4.85
CA LEU A 368 -31.21 -1.17 3.41
C LEU A 368 -30.08 -0.43 2.70
N ASP A 369 -29.41 -1.12 1.81
CA ASP A 369 -28.33 -0.58 1.00
C ASP A 369 -28.55 -0.95 -0.47
N LEU A 370 -28.56 0.05 -1.33
CA LEU A 370 -28.50 -0.08 -2.78
C LEU A 370 -27.13 0.44 -3.23
N TYR A 371 -26.38 -0.41 -3.89
CA TYR A 371 -25.00 -0.10 -4.28
C TYR A 371 -24.73 -0.65 -5.66
N MET A 372 -24.09 0.19 -6.49
CA MET A 372 -23.57 -0.17 -7.81
C MET A 372 -22.09 0.19 -7.87
N ASP A 373 -21.31 -0.71 -8.40
CA ASP A 373 -19.88 -0.55 -8.63
C ASP A 373 -19.57 -1.05 -10.05
N ASN A 374 -19.01 -0.21 -10.92
CA ASN A 374 -18.65 -0.55 -12.29
C ASN A 374 -17.17 -0.29 -12.49
N TYR A 375 -16.46 -1.33 -12.87
CA TYR A 375 -15.03 -1.31 -13.12
C TYR A 375 -14.74 -1.71 -14.56
N GLU A 376 -14.00 -0.87 -15.27
CA GLU A 376 -13.57 -1.09 -16.64
C GLU A 376 -12.04 -1.19 -16.71
N TYR A 377 -11.57 -2.11 -17.51
CA TYR A 377 -10.17 -2.30 -17.81
C TYR A 377 -9.98 -2.40 -19.33
N ASN A 378 -9.17 -1.50 -19.88
CA ASN A 378 -8.83 -1.48 -21.28
C ASN A 378 -7.32 -1.62 -21.46
N LYS A 379 -6.92 -2.41 -22.45
CA LYS A 379 -5.54 -2.63 -22.83
C LYS A 379 -5.35 -2.30 -24.29
N LEU A 380 -4.65 -1.20 -24.55
CA LEU A 380 -4.19 -0.83 -25.87
C LEU A 380 -2.74 -1.26 -26.03
N TYR A 381 -2.43 -2.02 -27.05
CA TYR A 381 -1.04 -2.32 -27.37
C TYR A 381 -0.67 -1.83 -28.77
N THR A 382 0.51 -1.19 -28.87
CA THR A 382 1.06 -0.70 -30.12
C THR A 382 2.26 -1.56 -30.47
N VAL A 383 2.22 -2.21 -31.62
CA VAL A 383 3.29 -3.05 -32.15
C VAL A 383 4.00 -2.30 -33.28
N ALA A 384 5.31 -2.07 -33.10
CA ALA A 384 6.15 -1.57 -34.18
C ALA A 384 6.72 -2.77 -34.94
N GLN A 385 6.22 -3.02 -36.14
CA GLN A 385 6.84 -3.99 -37.05
C GLN A 385 7.94 -3.28 -37.88
N VAL A 386 9.18 -3.66 -37.64
CA VAL A 386 10.29 -3.22 -38.48
C VAL A 386 10.45 -4.22 -39.61
N SER A 387 9.86 -3.93 -40.76
CA SER A 387 10.24 -4.64 -41.98
C SER A 387 11.55 -4.07 -42.50
N LYS A 388 12.38 -4.88 -43.16
CA LYS A 388 13.69 -4.47 -43.70
C LYS A 388 13.65 -3.23 -44.64
N LYS A 389 12.47 -2.68 -44.95
CA LYS A 389 12.26 -1.53 -45.83
C LYS A 389 11.28 -0.47 -45.30
N ASP A 390 10.30 -0.81 -44.46
CA ASP A 390 9.29 0.15 -43.98
C ASP A 390 8.86 -0.16 -42.56
N THR A 391 8.66 0.88 -41.75
CA THR A 391 8.12 0.78 -40.41
C THR A 391 6.59 0.88 -40.50
N THR A 392 5.87 -0.20 -40.29
CA THR A 392 4.41 -0.19 -40.20
C THR A 392 4.00 -0.26 -38.71
N PHE A 393 3.11 0.65 -38.33
CA PHE A 393 2.50 0.62 -37.00
C PHE A 393 1.16 -0.10 -37.07
N ARG A 394 0.94 -1.11 -36.23
CA ARG A 394 -0.39 -1.70 -36.05
C ARG A 394 -0.85 -1.39 -34.61
N VAL A 395 -2.07 -0.94 -34.53
CA VAL A 395 -2.76 -0.73 -33.24
C VAL A 395 -3.79 -1.84 -33.13
N GLY A 396 -3.72 -2.61 -32.04
CA GLY A 396 -4.70 -3.63 -31.72
C GLY A 396 -5.36 -3.32 -30.39
N ASP A 397 -6.67 -3.36 -30.34
CA ASP A 397 -7.49 -3.18 -29.16
C ASP A 397 -7.92 -4.54 -28.61
N GLU A 398 -7.72 -4.77 -27.34
CA GLU A 398 -8.26 -5.91 -26.62
C GLU A 398 -9.08 -5.36 -25.45
N GLU A 399 -10.39 -5.39 -25.60
CA GLU A 399 -11.35 -4.93 -24.59
C GLU A 399 -11.80 -6.14 -23.78
N LEU A 400 -11.53 -6.13 -22.48
CA LEU A 400 -12.00 -7.13 -21.52
C LEU A 400 -12.98 -6.43 -20.57
N THR A 401 -14.27 -6.65 -20.79
CA THR A 401 -15.34 -6.23 -19.88
C THR A 401 -15.52 -7.20 -18.71
#